data_1eb69edcea82d5dda11b6a5d516b0110
#
_entry.id   1eb69edcea82d5dda11b6a5d516b0110
#
_cell.length_a   1.000
_cell.length_b   1.000
_cell.length_c   1.000
_cell.angle_alpha   90.00
_cell.angle_beta   90.00
_cell.angle_gamma   90.00
#
_symmetry.space_group_name_H-M   'P 1'
#
loop_
_entity.id
_entity.type
_entity.pdbx_description
1 polymer ?
#
loop_
_entity_poly.entity_id
_entity_poly.type
_entity_poly.pdbx_seq_one_letter_code
_entity_poly.pdbx_strand_id
1 'polypeptide(L)'
;LVSSPMNNRNRIKFIQLTMVDEEQMIAVIVLEGNVIKNKIIHVDEPINNENLLKLNMLLNTTLNGMSIEEINLGLIARLKEGAGIHSEVVGNVLDAVADVIQVDEDMQIYTSGATNIFKYPELSDKQSAQEIISAFEEKQQLTDLVTQTLSNEENTGIQVYIGDEAPVKTMKDCSVVTATYELGDGVKGTIGIIGPKRMDYENVLKSMKRLQSELDQMFHKEE
;
A
#
# COMPACT_ATOMS: atom_id res chain seq x y z
N LEU A 1 13.47 10.55 3.29
CA LEU A 1 12.54 9.53 2.79
C LEU A 1 11.13 9.99 3.11
N VAL A 2 10.25 9.94 2.14
CA VAL A 2 8.82 10.18 2.30
C VAL A 2 8.11 9.07 1.54
N SER A 3 7.19 8.35 2.19
CA SER A 3 6.30 7.44 1.48
C SER A 3 5.08 8.19 0.97
N SER A 4 4.51 7.75 -0.14
CA SER A 4 3.14 8.11 -0.47
C SER A 4 2.21 7.59 0.63
N PRO A 5 1.06 8.23 0.84
CA PRO A 5 0.08 7.73 1.79
C PRO A 5 -0.36 6.32 1.39
N MET A 6 -0.34 5.38 2.33
CA MET A 6 -0.93 4.07 2.16
C MET A 6 -2.40 4.17 2.53
N ASN A 7 -3.25 3.96 1.56
CA ASN A 7 -4.68 3.95 1.80
C ASN A 7 -5.06 2.58 2.36
N ASN A 8 -5.40 2.51 3.64
CA ASN A 8 -5.95 1.28 4.27
C ASN A 8 -7.39 1.00 3.80
N ARG A 9 -7.77 1.53 2.63
CA ARG A 9 -9.13 1.50 2.08
C ARG A 9 -9.31 0.43 1.01
N ASN A 10 -8.62 -0.70 1.15
CA ASN A 10 -8.78 -1.86 0.26
C ASN A 10 -10.14 -2.56 0.46
N ARG A 11 -11.17 -1.82 0.92
CA ARG A 11 -12.53 -2.34 1.01
C ARG A 11 -13.29 -2.10 -0.28
N ILE A 12 -13.91 -3.16 -0.77
CA ILE A 12 -14.71 -3.13 -1.98
C ILE A 12 -16.01 -2.38 -1.67
N LYS A 13 -16.24 -1.27 -2.37
CA LYS A 13 -17.48 -0.51 -2.28
C LYS A 13 -18.50 -0.97 -3.31
N PHE A 14 -18.04 -1.32 -4.51
CA PHE A 14 -18.92 -1.70 -5.60
C PHE A 14 -18.14 -2.42 -6.71
N ILE A 15 -18.76 -3.43 -7.33
CA ILE A 15 -18.25 -4.11 -8.52
C ILE A 15 -19.33 -4.06 -9.59
N GLN A 16 -18.95 -3.62 -10.80
CA GLN A 16 -19.84 -3.63 -11.96
C GLN A 16 -19.20 -4.43 -13.10
N LEU A 17 -19.89 -5.46 -13.53
CA LEU A 17 -19.55 -6.25 -14.70
C LEU A 17 -20.39 -5.78 -15.89
N THR A 18 -19.76 -5.62 -17.04
CA THR A 18 -20.41 -5.23 -18.30
C THR A 18 -19.75 -5.94 -19.48
N MET A 19 -20.51 -6.57 -20.36
CA MET A 19 -19.96 -7.13 -21.59
C MET A 19 -19.52 -5.99 -22.51
N VAL A 20 -18.32 -6.12 -23.07
CA VAL A 20 -17.76 -5.21 -24.09
C VAL A 20 -18.07 -5.76 -25.47
N ASP A 21 -17.87 -7.06 -25.64
CA ASP A 21 -18.19 -7.84 -26.83
C ASP A 21 -18.55 -9.29 -26.45
N GLU A 22 -18.55 -10.23 -27.39
CA GLU A 22 -18.93 -11.62 -27.15
C GLU A 22 -17.93 -12.40 -26.28
N GLU A 23 -16.65 -12.01 -26.28
CA GLU A 23 -15.55 -12.70 -25.60
C GLU A 23 -14.93 -11.88 -24.47
N GLN A 24 -15.35 -10.62 -24.28
CA GLN A 24 -14.72 -9.72 -23.33
C GLN A 24 -15.74 -9.04 -22.42
N MET A 25 -15.41 -9.05 -21.15
CA MET A 25 -16.14 -8.36 -20.09
C MET A 25 -15.21 -7.36 -19.40
N ILE A 26 -15.71 -6.20 -19.07
CA ILE A 26 -15.02 -5.27 -18.18
C ILE A 26 -15.59 -5.40 -16.76
N ALA A 27 -14.70 -5.56 -15.79
CA ALA A 27 -15.00 -5.41 -14.37
C ALA A 27 -14.55 -4.02 -13.92
N VAL A 28 -15.47 -3.19 -13.48
CA VAL A 28 -15.19 -1.92 -12.82
C VAL A 28 -15.28 -2.16 -11.32
N ILE A 29 -14.19 -1.96 -10.61
CA ILE A 29 -14.06 -2.18 -9.17
C ILE A 29 -13.90 -0.81 -8.51
N VAL A 30 -14.80 -0.48 -7.62
CA VAL A 30 -14.77 0.75 -6.83
C VAL A 30 -14.41 0.37 -5.41
N LEU A 31 -13.31 0.90 -4.92
CA LEU A 31 -12.86 0.75 -3.54
C LEU A 31 -13.28 1.96 -2.70
N GLU A 32 -13.22 1.84 -1.39
CA GLU A 32 -13.38 2.97 -0.48
C GLU A 32 -12.35 4.06 -0.82
N GLY A 33 -12.69 5.33 -0.56
CA GLY A 33 -11.85 6.46 -0.97
C GLY A 33 -12.01 6.86 -2.44
N ASN A 34 -13.08 6.38 -3.13
CA ASN A 34 -13.38 6.68 -4.53
C ASN A 34 -12.29 6.25 -5.53
N VAL A 35 -11.49 5.25 -5.16
CA VAL A 35 -10.54 4.62 -6.08
C VAL A 35 -11.31 3.75 -7.04
N ILE A 36 -11.20 4.03 -8.35
CA ILE A 36 -11.87 3.28 -9.40
C ILE A 36 -10.80 2.58 -10.22
N LYS A 37 -10.92 1.27 -10.33
CA LYS A 37 -10.07 0.42 -11.17
C LYS A 37 -10.92 -0.36 -12.15
N ASN A 38 -10.33 -0.72 -13.28
CA ASN A 38 -10.99 -1.57 -14.26
C ASN A 38 -10.04 -2.67 -14.72
N LYS A 39 -10.62 -3.81 -15.05
CA LYS A 39 -9.90 -4.96 -15.62
C LYS A 39 -10.75 -5.57 -16.71
N ILE A 40 -10.13 -5.90 -17.84
CA ILE A 40 -10.76 -6.68 -18.90
C ILE A 40 -10.60 -8.16 -18.54
N ILE A 41 -11.71 -8.88 -18.57
CA ILE A 41 -11.79 -10.32 -18.29
C ILE A 41 -12.25 -11.01 -19.57
N HIS A 42 -11.53 -12.04 -19.97
CA HIS A 42 -11.94 -12.88 -21.07
C HIS A 42 -13.02 -13.87 -20.60
N VAL A 43 -14.04 -14.09 -21.42
CA VAL A 43 -15.11 -15.05 -21.16
C VAL A 43 -15.24 -15.97 -22.37
N ASP A 44 -15.37 -17.28 -22.12
CA ASP A 44 -15.43 -18.29 -23.19
C ASP A 44 -16.78 -18.27 -23.90
N GLU A 45 -17.84 -17.84 -23.21
CA GLU A 45 -19.19 -17.75 -23.75
C GLU A 45 -19.83 -16.42 -23.35
N PRO A 46 -20.59 -15.78 -24.26
CA PRO A 46 -21.27 -14.52 -23.96
C PRO A 46 -22.35 -14.71 -22.89
N ILE A 47 -22.35 -13.81 -21.90
CA ILE A 47 -23.28 -13.84 -20.79
C ILE A 47 -24.45 -12.94 -21.12
N ASN A 48 -25.66 -13.49 -21.06
CA ASN A 48 -26.89 -12.72 -21.29
C ASN A 48 -27.12 -11.70 -20.14
N ASN A 49 -27.91 -10.66 -20.44
CA ASN A 49 -28.17 -9.57 -19.51
C ASN A 49 -28.77 -10.01 -18.18
N GLU A 50 -29.59 -11.04 -18.16
CA GLU A 50 -30.21 -11.56 -16.94
C GLU A 50 -29.17 -12.21 -16.01
N ASN A 51 -28.29 -13.04 -16.56
CA ASN A 51 -27.23 -13.68 -15.82
C ASN A 51 -26.15 -12.66 -15.39
N LEU A 52 -25.86 -11.66 -16.23
CA LEU A 52 -24.97 -10.57 -15.89
C LEU A 52 -25.50 -9.76 -14.70
N LEU A 53 -26.80 -9.48 -14.67
CA LEU A 53 -27.43 -8.80 -13.54
C LEU A 53 -27.35 -9.65 -12.26
N LYS A 54 -27.62 -10.97 -12.36
CA LYS A 54 -27.50 -11.90 -11.22
C LYS A 54 -26.09 -11.95 -10.67
N LEU A 55 -25.06 -11.98 -11.53
CA LEU A 55 -23.65 -11.95 -11.12
C LEU A 55 -23.31 -10.63 -10.42
N ASN A 56 -23.73 -9.51 -10.98
CA ASN A 56 -23.54 -8.20 -10.35
C ASN A 56 -24.19 -8.13 -8.96
N MET A 57 -25.41 -8.62 -8.82
CA MET A 57 -26.10 -8.68 -7.52
C MET A 57 -25.36 -9.60 -6.53
N LEU A 58 -24.95 -10.80 -6.98
CA LEU A 58 -24.25 -11.78 -6.15
C LEU A 58 -22.94 -11.19 -5.60
N LEU A 59 -22.11 -10.61 -6.48
CA LEU A 59 -20.84 -10.02 -6.10
C LEU A 59 -21.03 -8.86 -5.10
N ASN A 60 -21.94 -7.93 -5.41
CA ASN A 60 -22.14 -6.76 -4.57
C ASN A 60 -22.79 -7.09 -3.22
N THR A 61 -23.73 -8.05 -3.16
CA THR A 61 -24.31 -8.46 -1.87
C THR A 61 -23.34 -9.21 -0.99
N THR A 62 -22.31 -9.82 -1.57
CA THR A 62 -21.35 -10.64 -0.84
C THR A 62 -20.08 -9.90 -0.51
N LEU A 63 -19.54 -9.07 -1.42
CA LEU A 63 -18.22 -8.46 -1.31
C LEU A 63 -18.23 -6.99 -0.87
N ASN A 64 -19.38 -6.32 -0.88
CA ASN A 64 -19.47 -4.92 -0.45
C ASN A 64 -19.03 -4.77 1.01
N GLY A 65 -18.12 -3.83 1.25
CA GLY A 65 -17.53 -3.54 2.57
C GLY A 65 -16.42 -4.50 3.00
N MET A 66 -16.12 -5.54 2.21
CA MET A 66 -15.06 -6.51 2.53
C MET A 66 -13.70 -6.02 2.02
N SER A 67 -12.66 -6.30 2.80
CA SER A 67 -11.27 -6.21 2.35
C SER A 67 -10.84 -7.52 1.68
N ILE A 68 -9.68 -7.51 0.98
CA ILE A 68 -9.17 -8.72 0.33
C ILE A 68 -8.84 -9.82 1.35
N GLU A 69 -8.35 -9.44 2.53
CA GLU A 69 -7.98 -10.37 3.60
C GLU A 69 -9.21 -11.10 4.20
N GLU A 70 -10.38 -10.49 4.11
CA GLU A 70 -11.65 -11.08 4.55
C GLU A 70 -12.19 -12.09 3.54
N ILE A 71 -11.69 -12.08 2.28
CA ILE A 71 -12.10 -13.01 1.22
C ILE A 71 -11.37 -14.34 1.40
N ASN A 72 -12.03 -15.27 2.08
CA ASN A 72 -11.50 -16.60 2.35
C ASN A 72 -12.06 -17.67 1.40
N LEU A 73 -11.45 -18.87 1.42
CA LEU A 73 -11.82 -19.99 0.56
C LEU A 73 -13.31 -20.39 0.69
N GLY A 74 -13.90 -20.28 1.88
CA GLY A 74 -15.32 -20.58 2.12
C GLY A 74 -16.23 -19.59 1.40
N LEU A 75 -15.88 -18.31 1.40
CA LEU A 75 -16.59 -17.27 0.68
C LEU A 75 -16.49 -17.46 -0.84
N ILE A 76 -15.28 -17.77 -1.34
CA ILE A 76 -15.03 -18.06 -2.75
C ILE A 76 -15.89 -19.25 -3.22
N ALA A 77 -15.94 -20.33 -2.43
CA ALA A 77 -16.76 -21.50 -2.74
C ALA A 77 -18.25 -21.15 -2.83
N ARG A 78 -18.77 -20.35 -1.89
CA ARG A 78 -20.16 -19.88 -1.89
C ARG A 78 -20.47 -18.99 -3.08
N LEU A 79 -19.57 -18.08 -3.45
CA LEU A 79 -19.71 -17.23 -4.64
C LEU A 79 -19.77 -18.07 -5.92
N LYS A 80 -18.87 -19.05 -6.06
CA LYS A 80 -18.83 -19.96 -7.22
C LYS A 80 -20.08 -20.83 -7.29
N GLU A 81 -20.57 -21.32 -6.17
CA GLU A 81 -21.83 -22.08 -6.11
C GLU A 81 -23.04 -21.21 -6.52
N GLY A 82 -23.11 -19.98 -6.02
CA GLY A 82 -24.16 -19.01 -6.37
C GLY A 82 -24.14 -18.59 -7.84
N ALA A 83 -22.98 -18.58 -8.47
CA ALA A 83 -22.80 -18.25 -9.89
C ALA A 83 -23.15 -19.44 -10.84
N GLY A 84 -23.19 -20.67 -10.33
CA GLY A 84 -23.52 -21.86 -11.09
C GLY A 84 -22.59 -22.07 -12.29
N ILE A 85 -23.15 -22.09 -13.51
CA ILE A 85 -22.38 -22.28 -14.75
C ILE A 85 -21.36 -21.18 -15.02
N HIS A 86 -21.53 -19.99 -14.43
CA HIS A 86 -20.61 -18.85 -14.54
C HIS A 86 -19.59 -18.77 -13.40
N SER A 87 -19.32 -19.89 -12.71
CA SER A 87 -18.37 -19.95 -11.59
C SER A 87 -16.93 -19.55 -11.96
N GLU A 88 -16.54 -19.77 -13.22
CA GLU A 88 -15.22 -19.36 -13.75
C GLU A 88 -15.11 -17.84 -13.83
N VAL A 89 -16.17 -17.16 -14.26
CA VAL A 89 -16.23 -15.69 -14.30
C VAL A 89 -16.02 -15.11 -12.89
N VAL A 90 -16.64 -15.71 -11.87
CA VAL A 90 -16.42 -15.30 -10.48
C VAL A 90 -14.96 -15.47 -10.08
N GLY A 91 -14.29 -16.56 -10.49
CA GLY A 91 -12.86 -16.74 -10.28
C GLY A 91 -12.05 -15.60 -10.90
N ASN A 92 -12.26 -15.33 -12.19
CA ASN A 92 -11.57 -14.27 -12.92
C ASN A 92 -11.81 -12.87 -12.35
N VAL A 93 -13.02 -12.61 -11.82
CA VAL A 93 -13.34 -11.36 -11.13
C VAL A 93 -12.57 -11.24 -9.81
N LEU A 94 -12.50 -12.32 -9.02
CA LEU A 94 -11.76 -12.32 -7.76
C LEU A 94 -10.25 -12.14 -8.00
N ASP A 95 -9.71 -12.77 -9.03
CA ASP A 95 -8.31 -12.57 -9.44
C ASP A 95 -8.08 -11.12 -9.89
N ALA A 96 -9.03 -10.53 -10.63
CA ALA A 96 -8.98 -9.13 -11.00
C ALA A 96 -9.04 -8.19 -9.79
N VAL A 97 -9.85 -8.50 -8.78
CA VAL A 97 -9.91 -7.76 -7.51
C VAL A 97 -8.58 -7.85 -6.78
N ALA A 98 -7.99 -9.06 -6.69
CA ALA A 98 -6.70 -9.25 -6.04
C ALA A 98 -5.58 -8.46 -6.75
N ASP A 99 -5.50 -8.55 -8.08
CA ASP A 99 -4.54 -7.80 -8.89
C ASP A 99 -4.67 -6.28 -8.68
N VAL A 100 -5.90 -5.78 -8.68
CA VAL A 100 -6.18 -4.35 -8.54
C VAL A 100 -5.74 -3.83 -7.17
N ILE A 101 -5.95 -4.62 -6.13
CA ILE A 101 -5.58 -4.25 -4.76
C ILE A 101 -4.07 -4.34 -4.58
N GLN A 102 -3.40 -5.38 -5.13
CA GLN A 102 -1.94 -5.52 -5.06
C GLN A 102 -1.20 -4.38 -5.79
N VAL A 103 -1.74 -3.87 -6.90
CA VAL A 103 -1.13 -2.74 -7.63
C VAL A 103 -1.18 -1.43 -6.81
N ASP A 104 -2.15 -1.28 -5.89
CA ASP A 104 -2.18 -0.11 -4.99
C ASP A 104 -1.21 -0.26 -3.79
N GLU A 105 -0.63 -1.45 -3.57
CA GLU A 105 0.49 -1.64 -2.65
C GLU A 105 1.83 -1.10 -3.20
N ASP A 106 1.89 -0.61 -4.43
CA ASP A 106 3.03 0.13 -4.96
C ASP A 106 3.18 1.49 -4.25
N MET A 107 3.50 1.39 -2.95
CA MET A 107 3.88 2.52 -2.13
C MET A 107 5.01 3.28 -2.83
N GLN A 108 4.74 4.50 -3.25
CA GLN A 108 5.77 5.33 -3.84
C GLN A 108 6.65 5.89 -2.73
N ILE A 109 7.92 5.55 -2.77
CA ILE A 109 8.91 6.06 -1.84
C ILE A 109 9.75 7.11 -2.55
N TYR A 110 9.73 8.30 -2.00
CA TYR A 110 10.54 9.42 -2.45
C TYR A 110 11.75 9.57 -1.54
N THR A 111 12.93 9.51 -2.12
CA THR A 111 14.20 9.71 -1.38
C THR A 111 14.86 11.00 -1.86
N SER A 112 15.45 11.73 -0.94
CA SER A 112 16.24 12.93 -1.23
C SER A 112 17.43 13.01 -0.33
N GLY A 113 18.54 13.55 -0.83
CA GLY A 113 19.75 13.78 -0.05
C GLY A 113 20.61 12.53 0.22
N ALA A 114 20.43 11.43 -0.50
CA ALA A 114 21.23 10.21 -0.34
C ALA A 114 22.74 10.49 -0.40
N THR A 115 23.17 11.41 -1.27
CA THR A 115 24.59 11.81 -1.37
C THR A 115 25.12 12.53 -0.14
N ASN A 116 24.27 13.09 0.74
CA ASN A 116 24.71 13.74 1.97
C ASN A 116 25.31 12.76 2.98
N ILE A 117 24.97 11.48 2.87
CA ILE A 117 25.47 10.42 3.74
C ILE A 117 26.99 10.28 3.65
N PHE A 118 27.57 10.56 2.47
CA PHE A 118 29.03 10.53 2.23
C PHE A 118 29.80 11.68 2.88
N LYS A 119 29.13 12.66 3.45
CA LYS A 119 29.78 13.72 4.24
C LYS A 119 30.22 13.23 5.61
N TYR A 120 29.77 12.05 6.02
CA TYR A 120 30.09 11.46 7.32
C TYR A 120 31.18 10.39 7.15
N PRO A 121 32.34 10.55 7.77
CA PRO A 121 33.47 9.64 7.59
C PRO A 121 33.18 8.19 7.93
N GLU A 122 32.31 7.93 8.91
CA GLU A 122 31.91 6.60 9.34
C GLU A 122 31.05 5.84 8.31
N LEU A 123 30.45 6.54 7.35
CA LEU A 123 29.63 5.98 6.28
C LEU A 123 30.28 6.13 4.89
N SER A 124 31.50 6.66 4.84
CA SER A 124 32.21 6.93 3.60
C SER A 124 33.16 5.81 3.17
N ASP A 125 33.31 4.75 3.97
CA ASP A 125 34.06 3.59 3.51
C ASP A 125 33.32 2.90 2.35
N LYS A 126 34.13 2.29 1.45
CA LYS A 126 33.58 1.79 0.17
C LYS A 126 32.47 0.76 0.33
N GLN A 127 32.54 -0.08 1.36
CA GLN A 127 31.59 -1.17 1.56
C GLN A 127 30.28 -0.64 2.16
N SER A 128 30.33 0.15 3.22
CA SER A 128 29.16 0.76 3.85
C SER A 128 28.43 1.71 2.88
N ALA A 129 29.20 2.48 2.10
CA ALA A 129 28.65 3.34 1.07
C ALA A 129 27.90 2.57 -0.01
N GLN A 130 28.44 1.45 -0.46
CA GLN A 130 27.79 0.61 -1.49
C GLN A 130 26.53 -0.06 -0.95
N GLU A 131 26.54 -0.59 0.27
CA GLU A 131 25.39 -1.21 0.93
C GLU A 131 24.23 -0.20 1.08
N ILE A 132 24.54 1.04 1.48
CA ILE A 132 23.55 2.10 1.65
C ILE A 132 22.97 2.53 0.30
N ILE A 133 23.79 2.72 -0.73
CA ILE A 133 23.29 3.07 -2.07
C ILE A 133 22.38 1.97 -2.59
N SER A 134 22.80 0.70 -2.50
CA SER A 134 21.96 -0.42 -2.91
C SER A 134 20.61 -0.44 -2.19
N ALA A 135 20.59 -0.16 -0.87
CA ALA A 135 19.35 -0.08 -0.11
C ALA A 135 18.43 1.07 -0.58
N PHE A 136 18.98 2.18 -1.05
CA PHE A 136 18.20 3.28 -1.64
C PHE A 136 17.73 2.98 -3.06
N GLU A 137 18.47 2.19 -3.83
CA GLU A 137 18.12 1.77 -5.18
C GLU A 137 17.11 0.61 -5.17
N GLU A 138 17.23 -0.30 -4.20
CA GLU A 138 16.30 -1.40 -3.98
C GLU A 138 15.06 -0.89 -3.21
N LYS A 139 14.10 -0.33 -3.93
CA LYS A 139 12.85 0.20 -3.36
C LYS A 139 12.15 -0.76 -2.41
N GLN A 140 12.29 -2.08 -2.62
CA GLN A 140 11.69 -3.11 -1.78
C GLN A 140 12.12 -2.99 -0.32
N GLN A 141 13.41 -2.77 -0.05
CA GLN A 141 13.92 -2.65 1.33
C GLN A 141 13.34 -1.42 2.05
N LEU A 142 13.17 -0.32 1.33
CA LEU A 142 12.54 0.88 1.88
C LEU A 142 11.03 0.69 2.08
N THR A 143 10.38 -0.06 1.19
CA THR A 143 8.97 -0.44 1.33
C THR A 143 8.77 -1.29 2.58
N ASP A 144 9.62 -2.30 2.80
CA ASP A 144 9.56 -3.15 3.99
C ASP A 144 9.73 -2.33 5.30
N LEU A 145 10.65 -1.35 5.29
CA LEU A 145 10.83 -0.44 6.42
C LEU A 145 9.55 0.36 6.74
N VAL A 146 8.94 0.94 5.71
CA VAL A 146 7.73 1.76 5.86
C VAL A 146 6.55 0.90 6.27
N THR A 147 6.36 -0.27 5.65
CA THR A 147 5.28 -1.21 5.97
C THR A 147 5.37 -1.67 7.41
N GLN A 148 6.56 -2.03 7.90
CA GLN A 148 6.76 -2.41 9.31
C GLN A 148 6.48 -1.24 10.27
N THR A 149 6.84 -0.01 9.87
CA THR A 149 6.53 1.18 10.67
C THR A 149 5.02 1.42 10.76
N LEU A 150 4.28 1.22 9.66
CA LEU A 150 2.84 1.42 9.60
C LEU A 150 2.04 0.29 10.27
N SER A 151 2.55 -0.94 10.25
CA SER A 151 1.88 -2.12 10.84
C SER A 151 1.89 -2.12 12.37
N ASN A 152 2.74 -1.34 13.02
CA ASN A 152 2.80 -1.21 14.47
C ASN A 152 1.73 -0.22 14.97
N GLU A 153 0.48 -0.69 15.09
CA GLU A 153 -0.67 0.12 15.54
C GLU A 153 -0.49 0.75 16.94
N GLU A 154 0.35 0.15 17.80
CA GLU A 154 0.64 0.68 19.14
C GLU A 154 1.56 1.92 19.09
N ASN A 155 2.24 2.19 17.97
CA ASN A 155 3.24 3.25 17.84
C ASN A 155 2.79 4.35 16.85
N THR A 156 1.82 5.16 17.25
CA THR A 156 1.36 6.36 16.50
C THR A 156 2.32 7.55 16.57
N GLY A 157 3.58 7.33 16.90
CA GLY A 157 4.55 8.40 17.14
C GLY A 157 5.80 8.31 16.27
N ILE A 158 6.82 9.02 16.73
CA ILE A 158 8.16 8.97 16.13
C ILE A 158 8.87 7.72 16.64
N GLN A 159 9.39 6.91 15.72
CA GLN A 159 10.18 5.72 16.01
C GLN A 159 11.65 5.98 15.68
N VAL A 160 12.56 5.44 16.47
CA VAL A 160 13.99 5.58 16.29
C VAL A 160 14.61 4.19 16.32
N TYR A 161 15.29 3.84 15.25
CA TYR A 161 16.04 2.59 15.12
C TYR A 161 17.53 2.91 15.02
N ILE A 162 18.35 2.28 15.84
CA ILE A 162 19.80 2.55 15.89
C ILE A 162 20.55 1.28 15.50
N GLY A 163 21.28 1.33 14.39
CA GLY A 163 22.12 0.25 13.95
C GLY A 163 21.34 -1.05 13.69
N ASP A 164 21.67 -2.10 14.42
CA ASP A 164 21.08 -3.44 14.25
C ASP A 164 19.60 -3.52 14.64
N GLU A 165 19.04 -2.48 15.26
CA GLU A 165 17.60 -2.37 15.54
C GLU A 165 16.79 -2.00 14.29
N ALA A 166 17.46 -1.53 13.22
CA ALA A 166 16.78 -1.19 11.97
C ALA A 166 16.17 -2.45 11.32
N PRO A 167 14.91 -2.39 10.85
CA PRO A 167 14.27 -3.53 10.20
C PRO A 167 15.00 -3.99 8.94
N VAL A 168 15.79 -3.09 8.32
CA VAL A 168 16.56 -3.34 7.11
C VAL A 168 18.01 -3.61 7.47
N LYS A 169 18.46 -4.86 7.30
CA LYS A 169 19.80 -5.31 7.69
C LYS A 169 20.97 -4.57 7.02
N THR A 170 20.77 -4.05 5.81
CA THR A 170 21.77 -3.25 5.08
C THR A 170 21.99 -1.89 5.70
N MET A 171 21.14 -1.45 6.63
CA MET A 171 21.25 -0.17 7.34
C MET A 171 21.83 -0.29 8.75
N LYS A 172 22.48 -1.41 9.08
CA LYS A 172 23.09 -1.68 10.40
C LYS A 172 24.06 -0.59 10.89
N ASP A 173 24.69 0.15 9.97
CA ASP A 173 25.63 1.24 10.29
C ASP A 173 24.97 2.62 10.31
N CYS A 174 23.67 2.66 10.05
CA CYS A 174 22.85 3.86 10.08
C CYS A 174 21.93 3.90 11.29
N SER A 175 21.34 5.04 11.51
CA SER A 175 20.13 5.20 12.32
C SER A 175 18.99 5.69 11.44
N VAL A 176 17.80 5.19 11.72
CA VAL A 176 16.58 5.52 11.00
C VAL A 176 15.58 6.11 11.99
N VAL A 177 15.09 7.30 11.70
CA VAL A 177 14.02 7.94 12.47
C VAL A 177 12.82 8.09 11.57
N THR A 178 11.68 7.50 11.94
CA THR A 178 10.44 7.57 11.18
C THR A 178 9.34 8.25 11.98
N ALA A 179 8.43 8.92 11.29
CA ALA A 179 7.21 9.43 11.85
C ALA A 179 6.05 9.13 10.89
N THR A 180 4.96 8.64 11.43
CA THR A 180 3.72 8.43 10.69
C THR A 180 2.89 9.70 10.74
N TYR A 181 2.32 10.11 9.60
CA TYR A 181 1.37 11.20 9.48
C TYR A 181 0.06 10.69 8.91
N GLU A 182 -1.04 11.37 9.23
CA GLU A 182 -2.38 10.99 8.78
C GLU A 182 -2.99 12.11 7.94
N LEU A 183 -3.53 11.73 6.77
CA LEU A 183 -4.13 12.67 5.80
C LEU A 183 -5.67 12.75 5.92
N GLY A 184 -6.22 12.27 7.01
CA GLY A 184 -7.66 12.09 7.18
C GLY A 184 -8.15 10.75 6.62
N ASP A 185 -9.37 10.37 7.04
CA ASP A 185 -10.05 9.15 6.59
C ASP A 185 -9.25 7.83 6.76
N GLY A 186 -8.29 7.78 7.67
CA GLY A 186 -7.45 6.60 7.91
C GLY A 186 -6.29 6.41 6.93
N VAL A 187 -6.05 7.38 6.04
CA VAL A 187 -4.91 7.38 5.11
C VAL A 187 -3.65 7.78 5.85
N LYS A 188 -2.66 6.89 5.92
CA LYS A 188 -1.41 7.11 6.64
C LYS A 188 -0.22 7.09 5.69
N GLY A 189 0.75 7.97 5.93
CA GLY A 189 2.02 7.97 5.27
C GLY A 189 3.17 8.02 6.27
N THR A 190 4.39 7.80 5.81
CA THR A 190 5.58 7.82 6.66
C THR A 190 6.60 8.80 6.11
N ILE A 191 7.15 9.63 6.97
CA ILE A 191 8.37 10.39 6.71
C ILE A 191 9.52 9.78 7.50
N GLY A 192 10.74 9.81 6.94
CA GLY A 192 11.90 9.24 7.60
C GLY A 192 13.20 9.99 7.32
N ILE A 193 14.09 9.98 8.29
CA ILE A 193 15.45 10.48 8.17
C ILE A 193 16.38 9.31 8.42
N ILE A 194 17.34 9.12 7.51
CA ILE A 194 18.38 8.11 7.60
C ILE A 194 19.70 8.86 7.74
N GLY A 195 20.50 8.51 8.72
CA GLY A 195 21.78 9.14 9.00
C GLY A 195 22.73 8.24 9.78
N PRO A 196 23.92 8.74 10.15
CA PRO A 196 24.91 7.99 10.93
C PRO A 196 24.39 7.70 12.35
N LYS A 197 24.92 6.64 13.00
CA LYS A 197 24.57 6.31 14.41
C LYS A 197 24.80 7.47 15.39
N ARG A 198 25.69 8.40 15.04
CA ARG A 198 26.03 9.58 15.87
C ARG A 198 25.36 10.87 15.39
N MET A 199 24.14 10.76 14.85
CA MET A 199 23.40 11.96 14.48
C MET A 199 22.90 12.72 15.72
N ASP A 200 22.61 14.01 15.53
CA ASP A 200 21.96 14.85 16.56
C ASP A 200 20.49 14.50 16.66
N TYR A 201 20.16 13.50 17.48
CA TYR A 201 18.80 12.99 17.66
C TYR A 201 17.85 14.08 18.17
N GLU A 202 18.33 15.00 19.01
CA GLU A 202 17.47 16.07 19.54
C GLU A 202 16.93 16.97 18.42
N ASN A 203 17.83 17.41 17.53
CA ASN A 203 17.46 18.24 16.39
C ASN A 203 16.64 17.45 15.36
N VAL A 204 16.96 16.18 15.15
CA VAL A 204 16.20 15.30 14.25
C VAL A 204 14.77 15.12 14.76
N LEU A 205 14.57 14.78 16.04
CA LEU A 205 13.25 14.61 16.65
C LEU A 205 12.43 15.90 16.63
N LYS A 206 13.06 17.06 16.91
CA LYS A 206 12.38 18.37 16.80
C LYS A 206 11.91 18.63 15.37
N SER A 207 12.75 18.35 14.38
CA SER A 207 12.44 18.54 12.97
C SER A 207 11.32 17.60 12.52
N MET A 208 11.35 16.33 12.93
CA MET A 208 10.32 15.35 12.62
C MET A 208 8.97 15.73 13.21
N LYS A 209 8.93 16.14 14.49
CA LYS A 209 7.70 16.63 15.15
C LYS A 209 7.11 17.84 14.44
N ARG A 210 7.96 18.76 14.02
CA ARG A 210 7.51 19.95 13.28
C ARG A 210 6.92 19.56 11.91
N LEU A 211 7.60 18.71 11.15
CA LEU A 211 7.12 18.23 9.85
C LEU A 211 5.79 17.49 9.99
N GLN A 212 5.68 16.58 10.96
CA GLN A 212 4.45 15.86 11.24
C GLN A 212 3.30 16.84 11.54
N SER A 213 3.52 17.78 12.45
CA SER A 213 2.51 18.79 12.80
C SER A 213 2.12 19.69 11.64
N GLU A 214 3.06 20.07 10.78
CA GLU A 214 2.78 20.87 9.57
C GLU A 214 1.95 20.06 8.55
N LEU A 215 2.25 18.77 8.36
CA LEU A 215 1.47 17.87 7.51
C LEU A 215 0.06 17.68 8.05
N ASP A 216 -0.09 17.36 9.34
CA ASP A 216 -1.38 17.19 9.98
C ASP A 216 -2.25 18.48 9.86
N GLN A 217 -1.63 19.66 10.01
CA GLN A 217 -2.35 20.93 9.86
C GLN A 217 -2.75 21.23 8.41
N MET A 218 -1.95 20.81 7.43
CA MET A 218 -2.26 21.04 6.01
C MET A 218 -3.46 20.21 5.57
N PHE A 219 -3.58 18.99 6.07
CA PHE A 219 -4.58 18.03 5.61
C PHE A 219 -5.85 18.00 6.46
N HIS A 220 -5.83 18.54 7.71
CA HIS A 220 -7.03 18.69 8.54
C HIS A 220 -7.72 20.06 8.40
N LYS A 221 -7.27 20.91 7.48
CA LYS A 221 -7.84 22.26 7.24
C LYS A 221 -8.94 22.31 6.18
N GLU A 222 -9.37 21.20 5.64
CA GLU A 222 -10.44 21.12 4.62
C GLU A 222 -11.77 20.60 5.20
N GLU A 223 -12.11 20.94 6.47
CA GLU A 223 -13.49 20.87 6.99
C GLU A 223 -14.05 22.29 7.19
#